data_dea2ab3473f8120385043621eaf997ee
#
_entry.id   dea2ab3473f8120385043621eaf997ee
#
_cell.length_a   1.000
_cell.length_b   1.000
_cell.length_c   1.000
_cell.angle_alpha   90.00
_cell.angle_beta   90.00
_cell.angle_gamma   90.00
#
_symmetry.space_group_name_H-M   'P 1'
#
loop_
_entity.id
_entity.type
_entity.pdbx_description
1 polymer ?
#
loop_
_entity_poly.entity_id
_entity_poly.type
_entity_poly.pdbx_seq_one_letter_code
_entity_poly.pdbx_strand_id
1 'polypeptide(L)'
;MTGTAILWPMIAHAGLVVALYALLGLRRGAAVKAGKARVSQFRENLNEPEDSLFARNSLSNQFELPVLFHVVCLALFATDGAGAWAVAVAWLFAASRYVHAFVHVTSNRIRHRQPAFTAGFAALIALWGMLAVHLLRIA
;
A
#
# COMPACT_ATOMS: atom_id res chain seq x y z
N MET A 1 -2.36 6.62 -24.98
CA MET A 1 -2.81 6.88 -23.59
C MET A 1 -1.92 7.96 -23.05
N THR A 2 -2.49 8.97 -22.40
CA THR A 2 -1.70 10.07 -21.80
C THR A 2 -0.88 9.50 -20.63
N GLY A 3 0.39 9.89 -20.47
CA GLY A 3 1.27 9.43 -19.37
C GLY A 3 0.65 9.59 -17.97
N THR A 4 -0.34 10.48 -17.84
CA THR A 4 -1.11 10.71 -16.60
C THR A 4 -1.91 9.50 -16.12
N ALA A 5 -2.18 8.49 -16.96
CA ALA A 5 -2.93 7.30 -16.57
C ALA A 5 -2.28 6.51 -15.43
N ILE A 6 -0.94 6.59 -15.28
CA ILE A 6 -0.20 5.92 -14.20
C ILE A 6 -0.44 6.56 -12.82
N LEU A 7 -0.97 7.77 -12.77
CA LEU A 7 -1.28 8.46 -11.52
C LEU A 7 -2.52 7.87 -10.83
N TRP A 8 -3.44 7.25 -11.58
CA TRP A 8 -4.67 6.69 -11.00
C TRP A 8 -4.44 5.52 -10.02
N PRO A 9 -3.60 4.50 -10.32
CA PRO A 9 -3.25 3.48 -9.34
C PRO A 9 -2.53 4.06 -8.10
N MET A 10 -1.78 5.17 -8.24
CA MET A 10 -1.19 5.88 -7.11
C MET A 10 -2.27 6.52 -6.23
N ILE A 11 -3.27 7.19 -6.84
CA ILE A 11 -4.41 7.78 -6.15
C ILE A 11 -5.22 6.68 -5.44
N ALA A 12 -5.46 5.56 -6.11
CA ALA A 12 -6.14 4.41 -5.50
C ALA A 12 -5.38 3.91 -4.26
N HIS A 13 -4.05 3.75 -4.34
CA HIS A 13 -3.25 3.35 -3.19
C HIS A 13 -3.29 4.40 -2.06
N ALA A 14 -3.23 5.68 -2.36
CA ALA A 14 -3.39 6.75 -1.36
C ALA A 14 -4.76 6.67 -0.66
N GLY A 15 -5.82 6.34 -1.41
CA GLY A 15 -7.16 6.06 -0.85
C GLY A 15 -7.15 4.90 0.15
N LEU A 16 -6.42 3.83 -0.14
CA LEU A 16 -6.23 2.71 0.82
C LEU A 16 -5.56 3.18 2.11
N VAL A 17 -4.52 4.00 2.01
CA VAL A 17 -3.83 4.55 3.19
C VAL A 17 -4.80 5.37 4.05
N VAL A 18 -5.58 6.26 3.44
CA VAL A 18 -6.60 7.06 4.14
C VAL A 18 -7.64 6.15 4.83
N ALA A 19 -8.12 5.11 4.13
CA ALA A 19 -9.06 4.15 4.70
C ALA A 19 -8.48 3.39 5.90
N LEU A 20 -7.21 3.00 5.86
CA LEU A 20 -6.52 2.34 6.98
C LEU A 20 -6.32 3.29 8.17
N TYR A 21 -6.03 4.57 7.95
CA TYR A 21 -5.99 5.57 9.03
C TYR A 21 -7.35 5.71 9.69
N ALA A 22 -8.41 5.81 8.90
CA ALA A 22 -9.78 5.89 9.43
C ALA A 22 -10.14 4.62 10.24
N LEU A 23 -9.85 3.43 9.70
CA LEU A 23 -10.08 2.16 10.38
C LEU A 23 -9.31 2.07 11.70
N LEU A 24 -8.04 2.46 11.72
CA LEU A 24 -7.22 2.48 12.93
C LEU A 24 -7.80 3.41 13.98
N GLY A 25 -8.20 4.62 13.59
CA GLY A 25 -8.84 5.59 14.47
C GLY A 25 -10.13 5.06 15.08
N LEU A 26 -10.99 4.45 14.27
CA LEU A 26 -12.24 3.85 14.72
C LEU A 26 -12.00 2.70 15.73
N ARG A 27 -11.06 1.79 15.44
CA ARG A 27 -10.74 0.66 16.32
C ARG A 27 -10.12 1.12 17.64
N ARG A 28 -9.20 2.08 17.61
CA ARG A 28 -8.62 2.67 18.83
C ARG A 28 -9.68 3.37 19.67
N GLY A 29 -10.56 4.16 19.04
CA GLY A 29 -11.68 4.81 19.72
C GLY A 29 -12.65 3.81 20.36
N ALA A 30 -12.97 2.72 19.68
CA ALA A 30 -13.79 1.65 20.22
C ALA A 30 -13.14 0.97 21.43
N ALA A 31 -11.83 0.69 21.37
CA ALA A 31 -11.09 0.09 22.47
C ALA A 31 -11.08 1.00 23.72
N VAL A 32 -10.92 2.32 23.54
CA VAL A 32 -11.00 3.28 24.65
C VAL A 32 -12.41 3.33 25.25
N LYS A 33 -13.45 3.40 24.43
CA LYS A 33 -14.85 3.40 24.89
C LYS A 33 -15.22 2.13 25.65
N ALA A 34 -14.66 0.99 25.26
CA ALA A 34 -14.86 -0.28 25.94
C ALA A 34 -14.00 -0.46 27.20
N GLY A 35 -13.20 0.54 27.58
CA GLY A 35 -12.32 0.48 28.75
C GLY A 35 -11.10 -0.45 28.59
N LYS A 36 -10.85 -0.97 27.36
CA LYS A 36 -9.73 -1.87 27.05
C LYS A 36 -8.40 -1.13 26.88
N ALA A 37 -8.44 0.17 26.63
CA ALA A 37 -7.27 1.01 26.42
C ALA A 37 -7.46 2.41 26.99
N ARG A 38 -6.35 3.08 27.27
CA ARG A 38 -6.32 4.50 27.67
C ARG A 38 -5.71 5.33 26.54
N VAL A 39 -6.17 6.55 26.32
CA VAL A 39 -5.65 7.48 25.31
C VAL A 39 -4.13 7.67 25.45
N SER A 40 -3.62 7.72 26.70
CA SER A 40 -2.19 7.85 26.99
C SER A 40 -1.31 6.72 26.44
N GLN A 41 -1.86 5.52 26.24
CA GLN A 41 -1.11 4.38 25.69
C GLN A 41 -0.68 4.60 24.23
N PHE A 42 -1.43 5.43 23.49
CA PHE A 42 -1.12 5.74 22.08
C PHE A 42 -0.02 6.80 21.93
N ARG A 43 0.31 7.50 23.02
CA ARG A 43 1.34 8.56 23.00
C ARG A 43 2.73 8.03 22.61
N GLU A 44 3.11 6.86 23.13
CA GLU A 44 4.42 6.26 22.89
C GLU A 44 4.35 5.02 21.99
N ASN A 45 3.15 4.61 21.61
CA ASN A 45 2.89 3.47 20.72
C ASN A 45 3.46 2.13 21.20
N LEU A 46 3.67 1.97 22.51
CA LEU A 46 4.30 0.78 23.09
C LEU A 46 3.34 -0.39 23.25
N ASN A 47 2.05 -0.10 23.53
CA ASN A 47 1.03 -1.10 23.81
C ASN A 47 -0.22 -0.87 22.95
N GLU A 48 -0.19 -1.36 21.70
CA GLU A 48 -1.36 -1.31 20.82
C GLU A 48 -2.38 -2.37 21.27
N PRO A 49 -3.67 -2.01 21.46
CA PRO A 49 -4.73 -2.99 21.74
C PRO A 49 -4.86 -4.02 20.62
N GLU A 50 -5.17 -5.28 20.98
CA GLU A 50 -5.35 -6.35 19.99
C GLU A 50 -6.38 -5.99 18.91
N ASP A 51 -7.48 -5.33 19.29
CA ASP A 51 -8.55 -4.93 18.38
C ASP A 51 -8.07 -3.97 17.25
N SER A 52 -7.02 -3.19 17.50
CA SER A 52 -6.45 -2.23 16.53
C SER A 52 -5.10 -2.65 15.95
N LEU A 53 -4.45 -3.68 16.52
CA LEU A 53 -3.10 -4.11 16.14
C LEU A 53 -2.97 -4.44 14.65
N PHE A 54 -3.94 -5.18 14.09
CA PHE A 54 -3.88 -5.55 12.68
C PHE A 54 -4.04 -4.34 11.77
N ALA A 55 -4.89 -3.38 12.13
CA ALA A 55 -5.05 -2.13 11.37
C ALA A 55 -3.76 -1.30 11.41
N ARG A 56 -3.13 -1.18 12.59
CA ARG A 56 -1.84 -0.49 12.74
C ARG A 56 -0.75 -1.13 11.88
N ASN A 57 -0.60 -2.46 11.96
CA ASN A 57 0.42 -3.18 11.21
C ASN A 57 0.16 -3.12 9.69
N SER A 58 -1.11 -3.21 9.28
CA SER A 58 -1.47 -3.04 7.88
C SER A 58 -1.15 -1.64 7.36
N LEU A 59 -1.41 -0.61 8.16
CA LEU A 59 -1.04 0.77 7.83
C LEU A 59 0.48 0.94 7.71
N SER A 60 1.27 0.40 8.65
CA SER A 60 2.74 0.47 8.59
C SER A 60 3.30 -0.14 7.31
N ASN A 61 2.73 -1.27 6.86
CA ASN A 61 3.11 -1.91 5.59
C ASN A 61 2.89 -1.04 4.33
N GLN A 62 2.06 0.02 4.43
CA GLN A 62 1.87 0.93 3.29
C GLN A 62 3.01 1.94 3.14
N PHE A 63 3.87 2.07 4.15
CA PHE A 63 5.04 2.95 4.14
C PHE A 63 6.37 2.21 3.89
N GLU A 64 6.30 0.95 3.50
CA GLU A 64 7.44 0.12 3.10
C GLU A 64 7.54 0.04 1.57
N LEU A 65 7.26 -1.11 0.97
CA LEU A 65 7.32 -1.30 -0.50
C LEU A 65 6.49 -0.28 -1.32
N PRO A 66 5.30 0.16 -0.86
CA PRO A 66 4.54 1.15 -1.61
C PRO A 66 5.23 2.50 -1.83
N VAL A 67 6.19 2.88 -0.99
CA VAL A 67 7.01 4.08 -1.24
C VAL A 67 7.78 3.92 -2.55
N LEU A 68 8.42 2.77 -2.77
CA LEU A 68 9.13 2.47 -4.02
C LEU A 68 8.19 2.40 -5.23
N PHE A 69 6.94 1.98 -5.03
CA PHE A 69 5.91 2.01 -6.06
C PHE A 69 5.58 3.44 -6.51
N HIS A 70 5.36 4.35 -5.56
CA HIS A 70 5.11 5.75 -5.89
C HIS A 70 6.32 6.38 -6.61
N VAL A 71 7.53 6.10 -6.16
CA VAL A 71 8.75 6.60 -6.79
C VAL A 71 8.88 6.14 -8.23
N VAL A 72 8.70 4.84 -8.52
CA VAL A 72 8.82 4.31 -9.88
C VAL A 72 7.72 4.81 -10.81
N CYS A 73 6.49 4.97 -10.32
CA CYS A 73 5.40 5.53 -11.10
C CYS A 73 5.66 7.00 -11.48
N LEU A 74 6.16 7.80 -10.53
CA LEU A 74 6.54 9.19 -10.81
C LEU A 74 7.72 9.28 -11.76
N ALA A 75 8.72 8.40 -11.64
CA ALA A 75 9.85 8.35 -12.55
C ALA A 75 9.41 8.00 -13.99
N LEU A 76 8.54 6.98 -14.14
CA LEU A 76 7.96 6.62 -15.44
C LEU A 76 7.12 7.76 -16.03
N PHE A 77 6.37 8.48 -15.20
CA PHE A 77 5.61 9.65 -15.63
C PHE A 77 6.54 10.76 -16.09
N ALA A 78 7.56 11.10 -15.31
CA ALA A 78 8.48 12.21 -15.59
C ALA A 78 9.40 11.99 -16.81
N THR A 79 9.61 10.72 -17.19
CA THR A 79 10.45 10.34 -18.33
C THR A 79 9.63 9.94 -19.56
N ASP A 80 8.30 10.16 -19.57
CA ASP A 80 7.37 9.71 -20.61
C ASP A 80 7.39 8.19 -20.85
N GLY A 81 7.85 7.40 -19.87
CA GLY A 81 7.90 5.94 -19.90
C GLY A 81 6.61 5.24 -19.46
N ALA A 82 5.56 6.00 -19.09
CA ALA A 82 4.30 5.47 -18.57
C ALA A 82 3.38 4.91 -19.68
N GLY A 83 3.82 3.88 -20.39
CA GLY A 83 3.03 3.18 -21.40
C GLY A 83 1.91 2.30 -20.80
N ALA A 84 1.05 1.73 -21.69
CA ALA A 84 -0.12 0.93 -21.28
C ALA A 84 0.25 -0.25 -20.36
N TRP A 85 1.35 -0.93 -20.62
CA TRP A 85 1.82 -2.04 -19.80
C TRP A 85 2.26 -1.59 -18.40
N ALA A 86 2.95 -0.45 -18.29
CA ALA A 86 3.34 0.11 -17.00
C ALA A 86 2.10 0.48 -16.17
N VAL A 87 1.08 1.06 -16.79
CA VAL A 87 -0.20 1.37 -16.13
C VAL A 87 -0.91 0.09 -15.67
N ALA A 88 -0.94 -0.95 -16.51
CA ALA A 88 -1.57 -2.23 -16.13
C ALA A 88 -0.86 -2.88 -14.92
N VAL A 89 0.47 -2.89 -14.92
CA VAL A 89 1.26 -3.43 -13.81
C VAL A 89 1.12 -2.58 -12.55
N ALA A 90 1.01 -1.25 -12.69
CA ALA A 90 0.73 -0.36 -11.56
C ALA A 90 -0.63 -0.63 -10.92
N TRP A 91 -1.67 -0.92 -11.71
CA TRP A 91 -2.96 -1.36 -11.21
C TRP A 91 -2.90 -2.72 -10.52
N LEU A 92 -2.12 -3.67 -11.07
CA LEU A 92 -1.89 -4.97 -10.41
C LEU A 92 -1.25 -4.78 -9.02
N PHE A 93 -0.26 -3.89 -8.91
CA PHE A 93 0.32 -3.54 -7.61
C PHE A 93 -0.75 -2.98 -6.66
N ALA A 94 -1.48 -1.95 -7.06
CA ALA A 94 -2.50 -1.33 -6.23
C ALA A 94 -3.56 -2.35 -5.78
N ALA A 95 -4.09 -3.17 -6.70
CA ALA A 95 -5.05 -4.21 -6.37
C ALA A 95 -4.51 -5.23 -5.37
N SER A 96 -3.26 -5.67 -5.54
CA SER A 96 -2.59 -6.58 -4.61
C SER A 96 -2.50 -5.99 -3.19
N ARG A 97 -2.27 -4.68 -3.08
CA ARG A 97 -2.22 -3.98 -1.78
C ARG A 97 -3.59 -3.93 -1.09
N TYR A 98 -4.67 -3.72 -1.86
CA TYR A 98 -6.03 -3.80 -1.31
C TYR A 98 -6.35 -5.19 -0.78
N VAL A 99 -6.07 -6.25 -1.55
CA VAL A 99 -6.29 -7.65 -1.12
C VAL A 99 -5.44 -7.97 0.11
N HIS A 100 -4.15 -7.61 0.08
CA HIS A 100 -3.25 -7.82 1.22
C HIS A 100 -3.76 -7.12 2.48
N ALA A 101 -4.15 -5.84 2.39
CA ALA A 101 -4.65 -5.05 3.50
C ALA A 101 -5.96 -5.62 4.04
N PHE A 102 -6.90 -6.01 3.16
CA PHE A 102 -8.16 -6.61 3.55
C PHE A 102 -7.95 -7.89 4.37
N VAL A 103 -7.11 -8.80 3.89
CA VAL A 103 -6.78 -10.03 4.64
C VAL A 103 -6.09 -9.69 5.97
N HIS A 104 -5.19 -8.70 5.97
CA HIS A 104 -4.43 -8.32 7.15
C HIS A 104 -5.32 -7.75 8.26
N VAL A 105 -6.30 -6.90 7.92
CA VAL A 105 -7.18 -6.27 8.93
C VAL A 105 -8.35 -7.15 9.35
N THR A 106 -8.60 -8.27 8.66
CA THR A 106 -9.69 -9.21 8.96
C THR A 106 -9.16 -10.49 9.62
N SER A 107 -8.84 -11.50 8.82
CA SER A 107 -8.41 -12.81 9.32
C SER A 107 -6.93 -12.89 9.69
N ASN A 108 -6.11 -12.01 9.14
CA ASN A 108 -4.64 -12.00 9.23
C ASN A 108 -3.98 -13.35 8.92
N ARG A 109 -4.66 -14.22 8.17
CA ARG A 109 -4.12 -15.54 7.80
C ARG A 109 -2.99 -15.38 6.80
N ILE A 110 -1.77 -15.74 7.20
CA ILE A 110 -0.55 -15.63 6.39
C ILE A 110 -0.72 -16.35 5.05
N ARG A 111 -1.36 -17.52 5.03
CA ARG A 111 -1.62 -18.31 3.81
C ARG A 111 -2.35 -17.54 2.72
N HIS A 112 -3.27 -16.64 3.07
CA HIS A 112 -4.02 -15.82 2.12
C HIS A 112 -3.34 -14.46 1.87
N ARG A 113 -2.64 -13.93 2.88
CA ARG A 113 -1.94 -12.65 2.80
C ARG A 113 -0.68 -12.71 1.94
N GLN A 114 0.09 -13.80 2.08
CA GLN A 114 1.37 -13.97 1.40
C GLN A 114 1.29 -13.94 -0.13
N PRO A 115 0.34 -14.61 -0.81
CA PRO A 115 0.23 -14.53 -2.27
C PRO A 115 -0.03 -13.10 -2.78
N ALA A 116 -0.88 -12.33 -2.09
CA ALA A 116 -1.14 -10.94 -2.45
C ALA A 116 0.12 -10.08 -2.28
N PHE A 117 0.89 -10.28 -1.21
CA PHE A 117 2.18 -9.62 -1.02
C PHE A 117 3.16 -9.95 -2.15
N THR A 118 3.32 -11.24 -2.46
CA THR A 118 4.24 -11.71 -3.51
C THR A 118 3.86 -11.16 -4.88
N ALA A 119 2.56 -11.14 -5.22
CA ALA A 119 2.08 -10.54 -6.47
C ALA A 119 2.42 -9.04 -6.57
N GLY A 120 2.21 -8.28 -5.49
CA GLY A 120 2.59 -6.88 -5.43
C GLY A 120 4.11 -6.67 -5.54
N PHE A 121 4.90 -7.49 -4.87
CA PHE A 121 6.35 -7.42 -4.94
C PHE A 121 6.87 -7.71 -6.36
N ALA A 122 6.32 -8.73 -7.04
CA ALA A 122 6.65 -9.03 -8.44
C ALA A 122 6.26 -7.88 -9.38
N ALA A 123 5.07 -7.28 -9.19
CA ALA A 123 4.64 -6.11 -9.95
C ALA A 123 5.59 -4.91 -9.74
N LEU A 124 6.06 -4.68 -8.51
CA LEU A 124 7.02 -3.63 -8.21
C LEU A 124 8.36 -3.84 -8.93
N ILE A 125 8.90 -5.06 -8.89
CA ILE A 125 10.12 -5.43 -9.63
C ILE A 125 9.93 -5.20 -11.13
N ALA A 126 8.78 -5.60 -11.69
CA ALA A 126 8.47 -5.39 -13.10
C ALA A 126 8.44 -3.89 -13.47
N LEU A 127 7.84 -3.03 -12.65
CA LEU A 127 7.84 -1.57 -12.89
C LEU A 127 9.26 -0.98 -12.89
N TRP A 128 10.11 -1.37 -11.95
CA TRP A 128 11.50 -0.92 -11.93
C TRP A 128 12.29 -1.44 -13.13
N GLY A 129 12.03 -2.69 -13.56
CA GLY A 129 12.60 -3.24 -14.80
C GLY A 129 12.15 -2.47 -16.04
N MET A 130 10.84 -2.11 -16.13
CA MET A 130 10.31 -1.30 -17.22
C MET A 130 10.96 0.10 -17.26
N LEU A 131 11.14 0.75 -16.12
CA LEU A 131 11.85 2.03 -16.04
C LEU A 131 13.29 1.89 -16.53
N ALA A 132 14.03 0.87 -16.06
CA ALA A 132 15.42 0.64 -16.47
C ALA A 132 15.54 0.44 -17.99
N VAL A 133 14.68 -0.42 -18.56
CA VAL A 133 14.65 -0.64 -20.03
C VAL A 133 14.29 0.62 -20.79
N HIS A 134 13.33 1.41 -20.28
CA HIS A 134 12.94 2.67 -20.88
C HIS A 134 14.13 3.65 -20.92
N LEU A 135 14.82 3.84 -19.80
CA LEU A 135 15.98 4.74 -19.70
C LEU A 135 17.12 4.33 -20.64
N LEU A 136 17.39 3.03 -20.79
CA LEU A 136 18.39 2.51 -21.73
C LEU A 136 18.05 2.78 -23.21
N ARG A 137 16.77 3.01 -23.53
CA ARG A 137 16.32 3.31 -24.90
C ARG A 137 16.37 4.79 -25.25
N ILE A 138 16.37 5.66 -24.26
CA ILE A 138 16.36 7.12 -24.45
C ILE A 138 17.73 7.76 -24.13
N ALA A 139 18.67 6.99 -23.54
CA ALA A 139 20.06 7.39 -23.31
C ALA A 139 20.87 7.30 -24.60
#